data_aca9c51423f06290e5449f896b014f53
#
_entry.id   aca9c51423f06290e5449f896b014f53
#
_cell.length_a   1.000
_cell.length_b   1.000
_cell.length_c   1.000
_cell.angle_alpha   90.00
_cell.angle_beta   90.00
_cell.angle_gamma   90.00
#
_symmetry.space_group_name_H-M   'P 1'
#
loop_
_entity.id
_entity.type
_entity.pdbx_description
1 polymer ?
#
loop_
_entity_poly.entity_id
_entity_poly.type
_entity_poly.pdbx_seq_one_letter_code
_entity_poly.pdbx_strand_id
1 'polypeptide(L)'
;MLPIKEFQILNRIAALHHRSLPTYLTYARPWVKVGSEDRAAIIDDIAADHHDLVERILRVLEAEDRPIALGDFPMAYTDLNDLSLDFILQELTHYERRLLHTLEDIATWVDRDSDAFLLVNMAIGLAVGHLENLAEANGDSPAMKT
;
A
#
# COMPACT_ATOMS: atom_id res chain seq x y z
N MET A 1 18.73 -19.66 -2.80
CA MET A 1 17.88 -19.40 -3.98
C MET A 1 16.41 -19.59 -3.62
N LEU A 2 15.56 -18.63 -3.97
CA LEU A 2 14.13 -18.73 -3.71
C LEU A 2 13.45 -19.66 -4.70
N PRO A 3 12.48 -20.49 -4.25
CA PRO A 3 11.59 -21.16 -5.19
C PRO A 3 10.91 -20.14 -6.11
N ILE A 4 10.65 -20.54 -7.35
CA ILE A 4 10.06 -19.63 -8.34
C ILE A 4 8.71 -19.06 -7.88
N LYS A 5 7.90 -19.86 -7.20
CA LYS A 5 6.60 -19.42 -6.68
C LYS A 5 6.76 -18.29 -5.66
N GLU A 6 7.71 -18.42 -4.74
CA GLU A 6 7.97 -17.38 -3.74
C GLU A 6 8.50 -16.11 -4.39
N PHE A 7 9.40 -16.24 -5.37
CA PHE A 7 9.89 -15.09 -6.13
C PHE A 7 8.74 -14.35 -6.79
N GLN A 8 7.84 -15.06 -7.47
CA GLN A 8 6.70 -14.46 -8.16
C GLN A 8 5.75 -13.76 -7.18
N ILE A 9 5.50 -14.37 -6.03
CA ILE A 9 4.65 -13.78 -4.98
C ILE A 9 5.28 -12.50 -4.45
N LEU A 10 6.56 -12.52 -4.11
CA LEU A 10 7.25 -11.33 -3.61
C LEU A 10 7.32 -10.22 -4.65
N ASN A 11 7.57 -10.58 -5.91
CA ASN A 11 7.54 -9.60 -7.00
C ASN A 11 6.15 -8.95 -7.13
N ARG A 12 5.09 -9.74 -6.99
CA ARG A 12 3.72 -9.21 -7.05
C ARG A 12 3.44 -8.24 -5.90
N ILE A 13 3.86 -8.59 -4.69
CA ILE A 13 3.66 -7.71 -3.53
C ILE A 13 4.44 -6.41 -3.71
N ALA A 14 5.69 -6.49 -4.17
CA ALA A 14 6.48 -5.30 -4.46
C ALA A 14 5.81 -4.43 -5.52
N ALA A 15 5.30 -5.03 -6.60
CA ALA A 15 4.61 -4.31 -7.67
C ALA A 15 3.35 -3.62 -7.15
N LEU A 16 2.54 -4.31 -6.33
CA LEU A 16 1.32 -3.75 -5.76
C LEU A 16 1.60 -2.50 -4.93
N HIS A 17 2.70 -2.49 -4.18
CA HIS A 17 3.06 -1.36 -3.33
C HIS A 17 3.80 -0.27 -4.09
N HIS A 18 4.62 -0.64 -5.08
CA HIS A 18 5.35 0.32 -5.91
C HIS A 18 4.40 1.20 -6.73
N ARG A 19 3.34 0.61 -7.30
CA ARG A 19 2.36 1.31 -8.14
C ARG A 19 1.05 1.60 -7.40
N SER A 20 1.11 1.72 -6.09
CA SER A 20 -0.08 1.91 -5.26
C SER A 20 -0.65 3.32 -5.39
N LEU A 21 -1.93 3.46 -5.05
CA LEU A 21 -2.60 4.75 -5.06
C LEU A 21 -1.93 5.77 -4.11
N PRO A 22 -1.58 5.43 -2.86
CA PRO A 22 -0.86 6.39 -2.01
C PRO A 22 0.44 6.88 -2.65
N THR A 23 1.20 5.99 -3.28
CA THR A 23 2.44 6.37 -3.95
C THR A 23 2.16 7.32 -5.11
N TYR A 24 1.14 7.04 -5.93
CA TYR A 24 0.75 7.93 -7.03
C TYR A 24 0.42 9.33 -6.50
N LEU A 25 -0.29 9.42 -5.38
CA LEU A 25 -0.74 10.70 -4.83
C LEU A 25 0.39 11.57 -4.27
N THR A 26 1.59 11.02 -4.07
CA THR A 26 2.76 11.84 -3.75
C THR A 26 3.27 12.61 -4.96
N TYR A 27 2.98 12.15 -6.18
CA TYR A 27 3.32 12.84 -7.43
C TYR A 27 2.19 13.74 -7.90
N ALA A 28 0.93 13.38 -7.62
CA ALA A 28 -0.27 14.11 -8.01
C ALA A 28 -1.07 14.47 -6.76
N ARG A 29 -0.51 15.40 -5.97
CA ARG A 29 -1.06 15.74 -4.66
C ARG A 29 -2.43 16.41 -4.77
N PRO A 30 -3.40 16.03 -3.92
CA PRO A 30 -4.67 16.77 -3.85
C PRO A 30 -4.44 18.18 -3.31
N TRP A 31 -5.34 19.09 -3.66
CA TRP A 31 -5.34 20.42 -3.07
C TRP A 31 -5.74 20.31 -1.59
N VAL A 32 -5.01 21.01 -0.73
CA VAL A 32 -5.21 20.96 0.72
C VAL A 32 -5.51 22.37 1.23
N LYS A 33 -6.66 22.55 1.85
CA LYS A 33 -7.01 23.82 2.45
C LYS A 33 -6.25 24.01 3.77
N VAL A 34 -6.08 25.26 4.18
CA VAL A 34 -5.44 25.60 5.45
C VAL A 34 -6.18 24.92 6.62
N GLY A 35 -5.44 24.27 7.48
CA GLY A 35 -5.98 23.51 8.62
C GLY A 35 -6.16 22.02 8.37
N SER A 36 -5.96 21.55 7.12
CA SER A 36 -6.10 20.14 6.78
C SER A 36 -4.75 19.46 6.48
N GLU A 37 -3.64 20.11 6.80
CA GLU A 37 -2.29 19.59 6.49
C GLU A 37 -2.02 18.27 7.22
N ASP A 38 -2.47 18.13 8.48
CA ASP A 38 -2.26 16.90 9.24
C ASP A 38 -3.03 15.73 8.63
N ARG A 39 -4.24 15.98 8.11
CA ARG A 39 -5.02 14.95 7.44
C ARG A 39 -4.36 14.54 6.12
N ALA A 40 -3.82 15.52 5.38
CA ALA A 40 -3.13 15.25 4.12
C ALA A 40 -1.84 14.49 4.32
N ALA A 41 -1.16 14.67 5.45
CA ALA A 41 0.11 14.00 5.75
C ALA A 41 -0.01 12.47 5.79
N ILE A 42 -1.21 11.93 6.01
CA ILE A 42 -1.41 10.48 6.01
C ILE A 42 -1.06 9.85 4.67
N ILE A 43 -1.23 10.60 3.57
CA ILE A 43 -0.87 10.12 2.23
C ILE A 43 0.63 9.82 2.19
N ASP A 44 1.44 10.76 2.66
CA ASP A 44 2.90 10.61 2.69
C ASP A 44 3.33 9.48 3.63
N ASP A 45 2.67 9.34 4.77
CA ASP A 45 2.99 8.30 5.74
C ASP A 45 2.75 6.90 5.15
N ILE A 46 1.60 6.71 4.49
CA ILE A 46 1.28 5.44 3.84
C ILE A 46 2.26 5.16 2.70
N ALA A 47 2.53 6.16 1.87
CA ALA A 47 3.46 6.02 0.74
C ALA A 47 4.86 5.68 1.22
N ALA A 48 5.32 6.27 2.33
CA ALA A 48 6.64 5.96 2.91
C ALA A 48 6.71 4.51 3.35
N ASP A 49 5.65 4.00 4.01
CA ASP A 49 5.59 2.60 4.42
C ASP A 49 5.60 1.65 3.22
N HIS A 50 4.87 2.01 2.15
CA HIS A 50 4.90 1.23 0.91
C HIS A 50 6.28 1.21 0.29
N HIS A 51 6.95 2.36 0.25
CA HIS A 51 8.32 2.46 -0.28
C HIS A 51 9.29 1.58 0.52
N ASP A 52 9.22 1.63 1.83
CA ASP A 52 10.11 0.83 2.69
C ASP A 52 9.88 -0.66 2.51
N LEU A 53 8.62 -1.08 2.35
CA LEU A 53 8.30 -2.48 2.10
C LEU A 53 8.85 -2.93 0.75
N VAL A 54 8.70 -2.11 -0.31
CA VAL A 54 9.25 -2.39 -1.64
C VAL A 54 10.76 -2.55 -1.56
N GLU A 55 11.45 -1.62 -0.89
CA GLU A 55 12.90 -1.69 -0.71
C GLU A 55 13.33 -2.99 -0.04
N ARG A 56 12.61 -3.39 1.01
CA ARG A 56 12.89 -4.63 1.74
C ARG A 56 12.71 -5.86 0.85
N ILE A 57 11.64 -5.90 0.07
CA ILE A 57 11.38 -7.02 -0.84
C ILE A 57 12.42 -7.04 -1.96
N LEU A 58 12.77 -5.88 -2.52
CA LEU A 58 13.77 -5.80 -3.60
C LEU A 58 15.13 -6.34 -3.17
N ARG A 59 15.53 -6.11 -1.92
CA ARG A 59 16.80 -6.68 -1.41
C ARG A 59 16.80 -8.20 -1.49
N VAL A 60 15.65 -8.83 -1.24
CA VAL A 60 15.52 -10.28 -1.36
C VAL A 60 15.54 -10.71 -2.83
N LEU A 61 14.81 -10.00 -3.68
CA LEU A 61 14.67 -10.36 -5.09
C LEU A 61 15.94 -10.11 -5.90
N GLU A 62 16.66 -9.04 -5.58
CA GLU A 62 17.90 -8.68 -6.30
C GLU A 62 19.05 -9.68 -6.07
N ALA A 63 18.97 -10.48 -5.00
CA ALA A 63 19.91 -11.56 -4.78
C ALA A 63 19.68 -12.73 -5.74
N GLU A 64 18.55 -12.76 -6.45
CA GLU A 64 18.21 -13.80 -7.42
C GLU A 64 18.53 -13.31 -8.83
N ASP A 65 18.92 -14.22 -9.70
CA ASP A 65 19.21 -13.90 -11.11
C ASP A 65 17.95 -14.07 -11.96
N ARG A 66 16.94 -13.23 -11.66
CA ARG A 66 15.63 -13.28 -12.34
C ARG A 66 15.13 -11.85 -12.55
N PRO A 67 14.39 -11.61 -13.67
CA PRO A 67 13.83 -10.27 -13.91
C PRO A 67 12.79 -9.88 -12.87
N ILE A 68 12.85 -8.63 -12.46
CA ILE A 68 11.91 -8.02 -11.52
C ILE A 68 11.02 -7.07 -12.33
N ALA A 69 9.69 -7.19 -12.17
CA ALA A 69 8.74 -6.35 -12.89
C ALA A 69 7.80 -5.68 -11.89
N LEU A 70 7.91 -4.35 -11.74
CA LEU A 70 7.11 -3.58 -10.80
C LEU A 70 5.88 -2.92 -11.44
N GLY A 71 5.90 -2.72 -12.75
CA GLY A 71 4.79 -2.13 -13.48
C GLY A 71 4.70 -0.62 -13.31
N ASP A 72 3.68 -0.03 -13.93
CA ASP A 72 3.39 1.40 -13.91
C ASP A 72 2.06 1.67 -13.22
N PHE A 73 1.83 2.94 -12.87
CA PHE A 73 0.56 3.34 -12.28
C PHE A 73 -0.60 3.10 -13.27
N PRO A 74 -1.75 2.60 -12.77
CA PRO A 74 -2.95 2.48 -13.61
C PRO A 74 -3.37 3.85 -14.16
N MET A 75 -3.77 3.90 -15.42
CA MET A 75 -4.27 5.13 -16.05
C MET A 75 -5.48 5.71 -15.31
N ALA A 76 -6.30 4.84 -14.70
CA ALA A 76 -7.49 5.28 -13.96
C ALA A 76 -7.16 6.22 -12.80
N TYR A 77 -5.93 6.20 -12.28
CA TYR A 77 -5.56 7.12 -11.19
C TYR A 77 -5.60 8.59 -11.62
N THR A 78 -5.45 8.89 -12.91
CA THR A 78 -5.54 10.26 -13.42
C THR A 78 -6.92 10.88 -13.23
N ASP A 79 -7.96 10.07 -13.07
CA ASP A 79 -9.32 10.55 -12.80
C ASP A 79 -9.44 11.16 -11.40
N LEU A 80 -8.46 10.93 -10.53
CA LEU A 80 -8.43 11.46 -9.17
C LEU A 80 -7.73 12.82 -9.06
N ASN A 81 -7.12 13.29 -10.15
CA ASN A 81 -6.45 14.59 -10.17
C ASN A 81 -7.48 15.69 -9.90
N ASP A 82 -7.08 16.66 -9.09
CA ASP A 82 -7.89 17.86 -8.76
C ASP A 82 -9.15 17.60 -7.93
N LEU A 83 -9.29 16.41 -7.35
CA LEU A 83 -10.41 16.11 -6.46
C LEU A 83 -10.10 16.56 -5.02
N SER A 84 -11.15 16.70 -4.21
CA SER A 84 -11.01 17.15 -2.83
C SER A 84 -10.26 16.13 -1.97
N LEU A 85 -9.61 16.63 -0.91
CA LEU A 85 -8.91 15.76 0.04
C LEU A 85 -9.87 14.75 0.69
N ASP A 86 -11.09 15.18 1.05
CA ASP A 86 -12.09 14.28 1.64
C ASP A 86 -12.41 13.11 0.73
N PHE A 87 -12.62 13.38 -0.56
CA PHE A 87 -12.87 12.34 -1.55
C PHE A 87 -11.66 11.41 -1.67
N ILE A 88 -10.46 11.99 -1.78
CA ILE A 88 -9.22 11.22 -1.92
C ILE A 88 -9.01 10.30 -0.71
N LEU A 89 -9.25 10.76 0.51
CA LEU A 89 -9.09 9.93 1.69
C LEU A 89 -10.09 8.77 1.72
N GLN A 90 -11.30 8.97 1.21
CA GLN A 90 -12.27 7.89 1.06
C GLN A 90 -11.80 6.87 0.03
N GLU A 91 -11.25 7.33 -1.10
CA GLU A 91 -10.71 6.45 -2.14
C GLU A 91 -9.51 5.67 -1.64
N LEU A 92 -8.64 6.29 -0.83
CA LEU A 92 -7.54 5.59 -0.18
C LEU A 92 -8.04 4.49 0.75
N THR A 93 -9.12 4.74 1.49
CA THR A 93 -9.71 3.74 2.37
C THR A 93 -10.19 2.52 1.57
N HIS A 94 -10.89 2.77 0.45
CA HIS A 94 -11.33 1.69 -0.44
C HIS A 94 -10.14 0.92 -1.01
N TYR A 95 -9.11 1.65 -1.44
CA TYR A 95 -7.89 1.05 -2.00
C TYR A 95 -7.21 0.13 -0.96
N GLU A 96 -7.01 0.63 0.26
CA GLU A 96 -6.33 -0.15 1.31
C GLU A 96 -7.14 -1.38 1.72
N ARG A 97 -8.47 -1.31 1.70
CA ARG A 97 -9.31 -2.49 1.95
C ARG A 97 -9.12 -3.56 0.88
N ARG A 98 -9.12 -3.15 -0.40
CA ARG A 98 -8.89 -4.08 -1.50
C ARG A 98 -7.49 -4.68 -1.43
N LEU A 99 -6.50 -3.85 -1.10
CA LEU A 99 -5.12 -4.32 -0.92
C LEU A 99 -5.04 -5.36 0.20
N LEU A 100 -5.68 -5.09 1.35
CA LEU A 100 -5.70 -6.02 2.46
C LEU A 100 -6.30 -7.36 2.04
N HIS A 101 -7.45 -7.36 1.35
CA HIS A 101 -8.06 -8.60 0.87
C HIS A 101 -7.14 -9.37 -0.07
N THR A 102 -6.49 -8.66 -0.99
CA THR A 102 -5.52 -9.29 -1.91
C THR A 102 -4.37 -9.92 -1.15
N LEU A 103 -3.84 -9.22 -0.15
CA LEU A 103 -2.72 -9.75 0.66
C LEU A 103 -3.15 -10.95 1.50
N GLU A 104 -4.36 -10.94 2.05
CA GLU A 104 -4.90 -12.07 2.80
C GLU A 104 -5.05 -13.30 1.90
N ASP A 105 -5.51 -13.12 0.67
CA ASP A 105 -5.59 -14.21 -0.31
C ASP A 105 -4.19 -14.74 -0.63
N ILE A 106 -3.24 -13.86 -0.89
CA ILE A 106 -1.85 -14.25 -1.16
C ILE A 106 -1.28 -15.05 0.01
N ALA A 107 -1.58 -14.66 1.25
CA ALA A 107 -1.09 -15.36 2.44
C ALA A 107 -1.52 -16.82 2.48
N THR A 108 -2.67 -17.16 1.88
CA THR A 108 -3.14 -18.55 1.83
C THR A 108 -2.33 -19.43 0.87
N TRP A 109 -1.58 -18.80 -0.06
CA TRP A 109 -0.78 -19.51 -1.07
C TRP A 109 0.67 -19.72 -0.67
N VAL A 110 1.10 -19.07 0.41
CA VAL A 110 2.50 -19.04 0.83
C VAL A 110 2.72 -20.02 1.97
N ASP A 111 3.85 -20.74 1.91
CA ASP A 111 4.27 -21.61 2.99
C ASP A 111 4.52 -20.79 4.26
N ARG A 112 3.91 -21.17 5.36
CA ARG A 112 4.02 -20.47 6.65
C ARG A 112 5.44 -20.43 7.20
N ASP A 113 6.28 -21.35 6.80
CA ASP A 113 7.67 -21.44 7.27
C ASP A 113 8.63 -20.66 6.37
N SER A 114 8.12 -19.97 5.34
CA SER A 114 8.96 -19.25 4.37
C SER A 114 9.21 -17.79 4.78
N ASP A 115 10.31 -17.22 4.28
CA ASP A 115 10.59 -15.80 4.43
C ASP A 115 9.53 -14.95 3.71
N ALA A 116 8.99 -15.47 2.61
CA ALA A 116 7.92 -14.79 1.89
C ALA A 116 6.68 -14.59 2.77
N PHE A 117 6.37 -15.57 3.64
CA PHE A 117 5.23 -15.46 4.55
C PHE A 117 5.41 -14.31 5.55
N LEU A 118 6.62 -14.14 6.06
CA LEU A 118 6.94 -13.02 6.97
C LEU A 118 6.69 -11.68 6.29
N LEU A 119 7.10 -11.54 5.02
CA LEU A 119 6.91 -10.30 4.26
C LEU A 119 5.44 -10.05 3.93
N VAL A 120 4.69 -11.10 3.60
CA VAL A 120 3.23 -10.99 3.38
C VAL A 120 2.55 -10.51 4.66
N ASN A 121 2.89 -11.10 5.81
CA ASN A 121 2.32 -10.68 7.10
C ASN A 121 2.68 -9.25 7.47
N MET A 122 3.90 -8.82 7.14
CA MET A 122 4.31 -7.44 7.32
C MET A 122 3.43 -6.51 6.48
N ALA A 123 3.18 -6.86 5.23
CA ALA A 123 2.31 -6.09 4.35
C ALA A 123 0.88 -6.00 4.88
N ILE A 124 0.36 -7.11 5.40
CA ILE A 124 -0.98 -7.16 6.01
C ILE A 124 -1.05 -6.24 7.23
N GLY A 125 -0.04 -6.32 8.10
CA GLY A 125 0.02 -5.45 9.29
C GLY A 125 0.04 -3.97 8.93
N LEU A 126 0.79 -3.59 7.91
CA LEU A 126 0.82 -2.21 7.42
C LEU A 126 -0.56 -1.77 6.91
N ALA A 127 -1.22 -2.61 6.11
CA ALA A 127 -2.55 -2.28 5.57
C ALA A 127 -3.57 -2.09 6.69
N VAL A 128 -3.56 -2.95 7.70
CA VAL A 128 -4.44 -2.82 8.86
C VAL A 128 -4.19 -1.49 9.59
N GLY A 129 -2.93 -1.17 9.85
CA GLY A 129 -2.56 0.09 10.50
C GLY A 129 -2.97 1.31 9.68
N HIS A 130 -2.79 1.25 8.36
CA HIS A 130 -3.19 2.34 7.46
C HIS A 130 -4.70 2.55 7.50
N LEU A 131 -5.49 1.47 7.53
CA LEU A 131 -6.95 1.56 7.62
C LEU A 131 -7.40 2.22 8.95
N GLU A 132 -6.74 1.89 10.05
CA GLU A 132 -7.01 2.54 11.33
C GLU A 132 -6.72 4.04 11.28
N ASN A 133 -5.58 4.41 10.70
CA ASN A 133 -5.19 5.82 10.58
C ASN A 133 -6.13 6.58 9.64
N LEU A 134 -6.56 5.94 8.55
CA LEU A 134 -7.52 6.54 7.62
C LEU A 134 -8.90 6.73 8.28
N ALA A 135 -9.32 5.80 9.11
CA ALA A 135 -10.57 5.92 9.85
C ALA A 135 -10.54 7.15 10.78
N GLU A 136 -9.43 7.36 11.47
CA GLU A 136 -9.25 8.56 12.30
C GLU A 136 -9.26 9.84 11.46
N ALA A 137 -8.56 9.85 10.33
CA ALA A 137 -8.50 11.01 9.45
C ALA A 137 -9.87 11.35 8.86
N ASN A 138 -10.73 10.36 8.66
CA ASN A 138 -12.09 10.53 8.15
C ASN A 138 -13.11 10.80 9.27
N GLY A 139 -12.67 10.82 10.53
CA GLY A 139 -13.57 11.01 11.66
C GLY A 139 -14.39 9.78 12.03
N ASP A 140 -13.99 8.59 11.54
CA ASP A 140 -14.70 7.32 11.75
C ASP A 140 -14.15 6.51 12.94
N SER A 141 -13.28 7.11 13.74
CA SER A 141 -12.71 6.44 14.92
C SER A 141 -13.83 6.05 15.90
N PRO A 142 -13.83 4.81 16.43
CA PRO A 142 -14.83 4.40 17.44
C PRO A 142 -14.91 5.34 18.64
N ALA A 143 -13.81 5.96 19.03
CA ALA A 143 -13.78 6.91 20.14
C ALA A 143 -14.56 8.19 19.85
N MET A 144 -14.81 8.51 18.59
CA MET A 144 -15.51 9.71 18.15
C MET A 144 -16.99 9.48 17.85
N LYS A 145 -17.45 8.23 17.90
CA LYS A 145 -18.83 7.85 17.60
C LYS A 145 -19.72 7.73 18.82
N THR A 146 -19.25 8.14 19.96
CA THR A 146 -20.01 8.08 21.24
C THR A 146 -21.02 9.20 21.40
#